data_c13b30f78a83f3b64c0f1490820931d0
#
_entry.id   c13b30f78a83f3b64c0f1490820931d0
#
_cell.length_a   1.000
_cell.length_b   1.000
_cell.length_c   1.000
_cell.angle_alpha   90.00
_cell.angle_beta   90.00
_cell.angle_gamma   90.00
#
_symmetry.space_group_name_H-M   'P 1'
#
loop_
_entity.id
_entity.type
_entity.pdbx_description
1 polymer ?
#
loop_
_entity_poly.entity_id
_entity_poly.type
_entity_poly.pdbx_seq_one_letter_code
_entity_poly.pdbx_strand_id
1 'polypeptide(L)'
;MQPLTFWQKLYIPEILRGMAVTTRHFVTNVFGRRHTVTQQYPEEPTYVSERYRGRHRLMRKEDGSPRCTSCMLCATSCPALCIHIQAGEHPDPTVEKFPISFTIDELRCVFCGLCVEACPCDAIRMDTGVFALAAYKRENFLYPRNLLLGDDEPVNIAEGKAPAH
;
A
#
# COMPACT_ATOMS: atom_id res chain seq x y z
N MET A 1 -3.15 -38.44 17.73
CA MET A 1 -4.14 -37.77 18.61
C MET A 1 -4.15 -38.51 19.94
N GLN A 2 -3.87 -37.83 21.05
CA GLN A 2 -3.94 -38.49 22.39
C GLN A 2 -5.39 -38.69 22.79
N PRO A 3 -5.75 -39.84 23.42
CA PRO A 3 -7.11 -40.10 23.87
C PRO A 3 -7.50 -39.10 24.96
N LEU A 4 -8.70 -38.53 24.85
CA LEU A 4 -9.27 -37.64 25.85
C LEU A 4 -9.45 -38.35 27.21
N THR A 5 -9.03 -37.70 28.28
CA THR A 5 -9.28 -38.21 29.66
C THR A 5 -10.76 -38.15 30.01
N PHE A 6 -11.17 -38.93 31.00
CA PHE A 6 -12.57 -39.00 31.46
C PHE A 6 -13.14 -37.60 31.78
N TRP A 7 -12.37 -36.73 32.42
CA TRP A 7 -12.74 -35.35 32.75
C TRP A 7 -12.88 -34.43 31.53
N GLN A 8 -12.09 -34.68 30.49
CA GLN A 8 -12.22 -33.94 29.23
C GLN A 8 -13.43 -34.37 28.38
N LYS A 9 -13.96 -35.57 28.64
CA LYS A 9 -15.21 -36.06 28.04
C LYS A 9 -16.46 -35.47 28.71
N LEU A 10 -16.32 -34.92 29.91
CA LEU A 10 -17.39 -34.20 30.62
C LEU A 10 -17.45 -32.78 30.12
N TYR A 11 -18.45 -32.42 29.32
CA TYR A 11 -18.65 -31.10 28.75
C TYR A 11 -18.74 -29.96 29.78
N ILE A 12 -19.33 -30.21 30.93
CA ILE A 12 -19.61 -29.20 31.96
C ILE A 12 -18.34 -28.53 32.51
N PRO A 13 -17.27 -29.25 32.90
CA PRO A 13 -16.03 -28.63 33.37
C PRO A 13 -15.36 -27.77 32.33
N GLU A 14 -15.37 -28.19 31.06
CA GLU A 14 -14.76 -27.40 29.97
C GLU A 14 -15.59 -26.16 29.63
N ILE A 15 -16.91 -26.20 29.70
CA ILE A 15 -17.78 -25.05 29.57
C ILE A 15 -17.48 -24.01 30.67
N LEU A 16 -17.43 -24.46 31.93
CA LEU A 16 -17.12 -23.59 33.06
C LEU A 16 -15.73 -22.96 32.94
N ARG A 17 -14.74 -23.72 32.47
CA ARG A 17 -13.40 -23.19 32.18
C ARG A 17 -13.42 -22.13 31.09
N GLY A 18 -14.14 -22.38 30.00
CA GLY A 18 -14.32 -21.40 28.93
C GLY A 18 -15.01 -20.14 29.42
N MET A 19 -16.08 -20.28 30.20
CA MET A 19 -16.78 -19.14 30.80
C MET A 19 -15.87 -18.35 31.75
N ALA A 20 -15.05 -19.02 32.55
CA ALA A 20 -14.09 -18.34 33.43
C ALA A 20 -13.08 -17.48 32.66
N VAL A 21 -12.58 -17.98 31.54
CA VAL A 21 -11.66 -17.23 30.66
C VAL A 21 -12.35 -15.98 30.08
N THR A 22 -13.55 -16.13 29.53
CA THR A 22 -14.30 -15.00 28.94
C THR A 22 -14.70 -13.98 30.00
N THR A 23 -15.17 -14.44 31.18
CA THR A 23 -15.50 -13.54 32.30
C THR A 23 -14.26 -12.77 32.77
N ARG A 24 -13.11 -13.44 32.91
CA ARG A 24 -11.86 -12.75 33.26
C ARG A 24 -11.51 -11.65 32.25
N HIS A 25 -11.59 -11.93 30.94
CA HIS A 25 -11.35 -10.91 29.92
C HIS A 25 -12.36 -9.77 30.00
N PHE A 26 -13.63 -10.09 30.21
CA PHE A 26 -14.66 -9.07 30.37
C PHE A 26 -14.37 -8.15 31.57
N VAL A 27 -14.13 -8.73 32.75
CA VAL A 27 -13.82 -7.97 33.96
C VAL A 27 -12.55 -7.13 33.79
N THR A 28 -11.50 -7.70 33.19
CA THR A 28 -10.26 -6.97 32.93
C THR A 28 -10.46 -5.78 31.98
N ASN A 29 -11.31 -5.94 30.96
CA ASN A 29 -11.59 -4.87 30.00
C ASN A 29 -12.52 -3.78 30.57
N VAL A 30 -13.44 -4.13 31.47
CA VAL A 30 -14.38 -3.17 32.08
C VAL A 30 -13.73 -2.39 33.23
N PHE A 31 -13.00 -3.09 34.12
CA PHE A 31 -12.46 -2.50 35.36
C PHE A 31 -10.93 -2.32 35.32
N GLY A 32 -10.23 -2.89 34.35
CA GLY A 32 -8.78 -2.81 34.20
C GLY A 32 -8.34 -1.88 33.07
N ARG A 33 -7.01 -1.95 32.75
CA ARG A 33 -6.49 -1.31 31.57
C ARG A 33 -7.00 -2.06 30.33
N ARG A 34 -7.68 -1.32 29.45
CA ARG A 34 -8.13 -1.87 28.15
C ARG A 34 -6.92 -2.38 27.37
N HIS A 35 -6.87 -3.67 27.13
CA HIS A 35 -5.87 -4.32 26.27
C HIS A 35 -6.40 -4.51 24.83
N THR A 36 -7.41 -3.74 24.46
CA THR A 36 -7.96 -3.79 23.10
C THR A 36 -7.03 -3.06 22.14
N VAL A 37 -6.62 -3.76 21.05
CA VAL A 37 -5.75 -3.23 19.99
C VAL A 37 -6.57 -2.48 18.92
N THR A 38 -7.81 -2.13 19.21
CA THR A 38 -8.68 -1.40 18.28
C THR A 38 -8.30 0.06 18.22
N GLN A 39 -8.12 0.57 17.01
CA GLN A 39 -7.93 1.99 16.72
C GLN A 39 -9.29 2.64 16.44
N GLN A 40 -9.50 3.81 16.98
CA GLN A 40 -10.74 4.58 16.80
C GLN A 40 -10.61 5.43 15.53
N TYR A 41 -10.75 4.83 14.36
CA TYR A 41 -10.79 5.58 13.11
C TYR A 41 -12.16 6.29 12.98
N PRO A 42 -12.24 7.59 12.58
CA PRO A 42 -11.14 8.43 12.08
C PRO A 42 -10.39 9.26 13.15
N GLU A 43 -10.78 9.18 14.43
CA GLU A 43 -10.21 10.01 15.50
C GLU A 43 -8.74 9.69 15.76
N GLU A 44 -8.38 8.39 15.64
CA GLU A 44 -7.01 7.91 15.76
C GLU A 44 -6.53 7.43 14.39
N PRO A 45 -5.64 8.16 13.70
CA PRO A 45 -5.09 7.72 12.43
C PRO A 45 -4.22 6.49 12.62
N THR A 46 -4.31 5.57 11.67
CA THR A 46 -3.50 4.36 11.68
C THR A 46 -2.01 4.72 11.51
N TYR A 47 -1.17 4.21 12.40
CA TYR A 47 0.27 4.35 12.27
C TYR A 47 0.77 3.60 11.01
N VAL A 48 1.40 4.33 10.12
CA VAL A 48 2.01 3.80 8.90
C VAL A 48 3.51 3.63 9.14
N SER A 49 4.02 2.41 9.02
CA SER A 49 5.45 2.14 9.18
C SER A 49 6.25 2.72 8.01
N GLU A 50 7.54 3.00 8.21
CA GLU A 50 8.46 3.47 7.16
C GLU A 50 8.61 2.47 5.99
N ARG A 51 8.31 1.19 6.23
CA ARG A 51 8.31 0.14 5.20
C ARG A 51 6.99 0.01 4.44
N TYR A 52 6.03 0.88 4.72
CA TYR A 52 4.74 0.83 4.06
C TYR A 52 4.88 1.17 2.57
N ARG A 53 4.22 0.39 1.73
CA ARG A 53 4.15 0.61 0.29
C ARG A 53 2.88 1.37 -0.04
N GLY A 54 3.02 2.69 -0.19
CA GLY A 54 1.94 3.58 -0.57
C GLY A 54 1.76 3.69 -2.09
N ARG A 55 1.02 4.71 -2.50
CA ARG A 55 0.83 5.07 -3.90
C ARG A 55 2.17 5.28 -4.61
N HIS A 56 2.25 4.89 -5.87
CA HIS A 56 3.42 5.09 -6.70
C HIS A 56 3.68 6.57 -7.00
N ARG A 57 4.95 6.91 -7.14
CA ARG A 57 5.42 8.18 -7.70
C ARG A 57 6.63 7.98 -8.58
N LEU A 58 6.80 8.86 -9.56
CA LEU A 58 8.01 8.92 -10.37
C LEU A 58 8.93 10.03 -9.86
N MET A 59 10.22 9.73 -9.86
CA MET A 59 11.26 10.67 -9.43
C MET A 59 11.74 11.51 -10.59
N ARG A 60 12.13 12.75 -10.26
CA ARG A 60 12.80 13.68 -11.17
C ARG A 60 14.30 13.73 -10.87
N LYS A 61 15.08 14.11 -11.87
CA LYS A 61 16.47 14.52 -11.71
C LYS A 61 16.53 15.94 -11.14
N GLU A 62 17.74 16.41 -10.83
CA GLU A 62 17.97 17.78 -10.35
C GLU A 62 17.60 18.85 -11.39
N ASP A 63 17.70 18.51 -12.69
CA ASP A 63 17.31 19.34 -13.81
C ASP A 63 15.79 19.39 -14.05
N GLY A 64 14.98 18.70 -13.24
CA GLY A 64 13.54 18.61 -13.36
C GLY A 64 13.05 17.55 -14.35
N SER A 65 13.92 16.92 -15.13
CA SER A 65 13.56 15.87 -16.07
C SER A 65 13.22 14.56 -15.35
N PRO A 66 12.36 13.68 -15.93
CA PRO A 66 12.08 12.37 -15.34
C PRO A 66 13.34 11.50 -15.27
N ARG A 67 13.54 10.77 -14.17
CA ARG A 67 14.63 9.79 -14.05
C ARG A 67 14.41 8.55 -14.92
N CYS A 68 13.15 8.28 -15.28
CA CYS A 68 12.76 7.10 -16.03
C CYS A 68 13.34 7.12 -17.44
N THR A 69 14.04 6.05 -17.83
CA THR A 69 14.64 5.84 -19.16
C THR A 69 13.85 4.86 -20.03
N SER A 70 12.61 4.54 -19.64
CA SER A 70 11.73 3.60 -20.36
C SER A 70 12.35 2.22 -20.63
N CYS A 71 13.15 1.70 -19.70
CA CYS A 71 13.79 0.38 -19.83
C CYS A 71 12.80 -0.80 -19.70
N MET A 72 11.54 -0.55 -19.29
CA MET A 72 10.44 -1.51 -19.13
C MET A 72 10.66 -2.61 -18.08
N LEU A 73 11.74 -2.60 -17.31
CA LEU A 73 12.00 -3.62 -16.29
C LEU A 73 10.90 -3.66 -15.22
N CYS A 74 10.39 -2.51 -14.80
CA CYS A 74 9.28 -2.44 -13.84
C CYS A 74 7.96 -3.05 -14.38
N ALA A 75 7.69 -2.88 -15.68
CA ALA A 75 6.52 -3.49 -16.33
C ALA A 75 6.67 -5.00 -16.45
N THR A 76 7.87 -5.49 -16.80
CA THR A 76 8.19 -6.92 -16.93
C THR A 76 8.15 -7.63 -15.58
N SER A 77 8.63 -6.97 -14.51
CA SER A 77 8.64 -7.53 -13.15
C SER A 77 7.27 -7.47 -12.46
N CYS A 78 6.28 -6.82 -13.06
CA CYS A 78 4.97 -6.65 -12.46
C CYS A 78 4.12 -7.93 -12.57
N PRO A 79 3.78 -8.62 -11.45
CA PRO A 79 2.96 -9.84 -11.49
C PRO A 79 1.52 -9.57 -11.93
N ALA A 80 1.02 -8.35 -11.70
CA ALA A 80 -0.34 -7.94 -12.06
C ALA A 80 -0.43 -7.30 -13.47
N LEU A 81 0.71 -7.12 -14.17
CA LEU A 81 0.78 -6.49 -15.48
C LEU A 81 0.03 -5.15 -15.54
N CYS A 82 0.14 -4.35 -14.48
CA CYS A 82 -0.59 -3.10 -14.32
C CYS A 82 0.18 -1.85 -14.79
N ILE A 83 1.44 -2.01 -15.25
CA ILE A 83 2.29 -0.91 -15.70
C ILE A 83 2.40 -0.94 -17.22
N HIS A 84 2.00 0.16 -17.84
CA HIS A 84 2.06 0.34 -19.30
C HIS A 84 2.99 1.49 -19.62
N ILE A 85 4.01 1.21 -20.43
CA ILE A 85 5.04 2.18 -20.81
C ILE A 85 5.15 2.23 -22.33
N GLN A 86 5.16 3.43 -22.87
CA GLN A 86 5.51 3.67 -24.27
C GLN A 86 6.79 4.48 -24.32
N ALA A 87 7.85 3.88 -24.82
CA ALA A 87 9.13 4.54 -25.01
C ALA A 87 9.13 5.39 -26.28
N GLY A 88 9.90 6.46 -26.27
CA GLY A 88 10.15 7.30 -27.44
C GLY A 88 11.54 7.88 -27.43
N GLU A 89 11.91 8.50 -28.54
CA GLU A 89 13.14 9.23 -28.70
C GLU A 89 12.97 10.64 -28.11
N HIS A 90 13.99 11.10 -27.41
CA HIS A 90 13.98 12.46 -26.87
C HIS A 90 14.49 13.45 -27.92
N PRO A 91 13.94 14.68 -27.99
CA PRO A 91 14.46 15.74 -28.92
C PRO A 91 15.92 16.07 -28.69
N ASP A 92 16.42 15.91 -27.46
CA ASP A 92 17.82 16.06 -27.11
C ASP A 92 18.58 14.76 -27.42
N PRO A 93 19.58 14.76 -28.32
CA PRO A 93 20.34 13.57 -28.70
C PRO A 93 21.20 13.00 -27.58
N THR A 94 21.37 13.70 -26.46
CA THR A 94 22.07 13.19 -25.26
C THR A 94 21.22 12.23 -24.45
N VAL A 95 19.89 12.19 -24.67
CA VAL A 95 18.93 11.34 -24.01
C VAL A 95 18.41 10.28 -24.97
N GLU A 96 18.90 9.05 -24.89
CA GLU A 96 18.53 7.98 -25.84
C GLU A 96 17.04 7.64 -25.82
N LYS A 97 16.45 7.50 -24.63
CA LYS A 97 15.06 7.07 -24.47
C LYS A 97 14.39 7.80 -23.31
N PHE A 98 13.11 8.08 -23.48
CA PHE A 98 12.28 8.62 -22.42
C PHE A 98 10.85 8.04 -22.51
N PRO A 99 10.05 8.07 -21.44
CA PRO A 99 8.66 7.63 -21.49
C PRO A 99 7.76 8.70 -22.15
N ILE A 100 7.24 8.42 -23.33
CA ILE A 100 6.17 9.23 -23.93
C ILE A 100 4.92 9.09 -23.06
N SER A 101 4.54 7.84 -22.76
CA SER A 101 3.49 7.54 -21.80
C SER A 101 3.97 6.56 -20.74
N PHE A 102 3.50 6.75 -19.53
CA PHE A 102 3.71 5.86 -18.41
C PHE A 102 2.42 5.84 -17.61
N THR A 103 1.79 4.68 -17.50
CA THR A 103 0.50 4.56 -16.82
C THR A 103 0.52 3.37 -15.89
N ILE A 104 0.04 3.56 -14.67
CA ILE A 104 -0.16 2.48 -13.69
C ILE A 104 -1.66 2.34 -13.42
N ASP A 105 -2.16 1.11 -13.52
CA ASP A 105 -3.50 0.74 -13.10
C ASP A 105 -3.49 0.34 -11.63
N GLU A 106 -3.80 1.28 -10.74
CA GLU A 106 -3.75 1.08 -9.30
C GLU A 106 -4.80 0.07 -8.78
N LEU A 107 -5.91 -0.14 -9.50
CA LEU A 107 -6.89 -1.17 -9.13
C LEU A 107 -6.42 -2.60 -9.43
N ARG A 108 -5.48 -2.77 -10.35
CA ARG A 108 -4.84 -4.06 -10.60
C ARG A 108 -3.62 -4.27 -9.74
N CYS A 109 -3.03 -3.20 -9.25
CA CYS A 109 -1.81 -3.26 -8.47
C CYS A 109 -2.02 -3.99 -7.15
N VAL A 110 -1.11 -4.90 -6.81
CA VAL A 110 -1.09 -5.62 -5.52
C VAL A 110 -0.09 -5.00 -4.53
N PHE A 111 0.48 -3.85 -4.85
CA PHE A 111 1.45 -3.11 -4.03
C PHE A 111 2.64 -3.96 -3.54
N CYS A 112 3.10 -4.92 -4.34
CA CYS A 112 4.21 -5.82 -3.99
C CYS A 112 5.59 -5.14 -3.95
N GLY A 113 5.77 -4.01 -4.65
CA GLY A 113 7.03 -3.27 -4.69
C GLY A 113 8.10 -3.81 -5.64
N LEU A 114 7.87 -4.91 -6.36
CA LEU A 114 8.85 -5.46 -7.30
C LEU A 114 9.24 -4.48 -8.40
N CYS A 115 8.35 -3.56 -8.79
CA CYS A 115 8.66 -2.51 -9.74
C CYS A 115 9.72 -1.53 -9.23
N VAL A 116 9.73 -1.26 -7.92
CA VAL A 116 10.75 -0.40 -7.27
C VAL A 116 12.09 -1.12 -7.25
N GLU A 117 12.11 -2.39 -6.86
CA GLU A 117 13.32 -3.21 -6.79
C GLU A 117 13.94 -3.44 -8.17
N ALA A 118 13.11 -3.59 -9.21
CA ALA A 118 13.57 -3.81 -10.59
C ALA A 118 14.06 -2.54 -11.29
N CYS A 119 13.87 -1.35 -10.72
CA CYS A 119 14.20 -0.09 -11.37
C CYS A 119 15.70 0.26 -11.19
N PRO A 120 16.53 0.22 -12.24
CA PRO A 120 17.96 0.52 -12.11
C PRO A 120 18.25 2.02 -11.91
N CYS A 121 17.30 2.88 -12.29
CA CYS A 121 17.43 4.34 -12.22
C CYS A 121 16.82 4.94 -10.96
N ASP A 122 16.28 4.12 -10.05
CA ASP A 122 15.52 4.58 -8.88
C ASP A 122 14.44 5.62 -9.27
N ALA A 123 13.77 5.36 -10.40
CA ALA A 123 12.81 6.28 -10.97
C ALA A 123 11.39 6.11 -10.45
N ILE A 124 11.03 4.93 -9.94
CA ILE A 124 9.72 4.63 -9.37
C ILE A 124 9.86 4.33 -7.88
N ARG A 125 9.01 4.94 -7.07
CA ARG A 125 8.98 4.74 -5.61
C ARG A 125 7.55 4.61 -5.11
N MET A 126 7.39 4.06 -3.90
CA MET A 126 6.12 3.84 -3.22
C MET A 126 6.11 4.46 -1.80
N ASP A 127 6.87 5.51 -1.61
CA ASP A 127 7.13 6.18 -0.33
C ASP A 127 6.27 7.44 -0.12
N THR A 128 5.13 7.54 -0.80
CA THR A 128 4.26 8.72 -0.73
C THR A 128 3.51 8.87 0.58
N GLY A 129 3.41 7.82 1.39
CA GLY A 129 2.57 7.81 2.60
C GLY A 129 1.06 7.84 2.31
N VAL A 130 0.65 7.88 1.05
CA VAL A 130 -0.76 7.85 0.65
C VAL A 130 -1.20 6.39 0.51
N PHE A 131 -2.13 5.98 1.36
CA PHE A 131 -2.68 4.62 1.40
C PHE A 131 -4.20 4.57 1.19
N ALA A 132 -4.89 5.70 1.41
CA ALA A 132 -6.32 5.80 1.18
C ALA A 132 -6.58 6.17 -0.29
N LEU A 133 -6.75 5.15 -1.13
CA LEU A 133 -7.09 5.31 -2.53
C LEU A 133 -8.59 5.07 -2.69
N ALA A 134 -9.38 6.12 -2.86
CA ALA A 134 -10.81 6.04 -3.08
C ALA A 134 -11.25 7.02 -4.17
N ALA A 135 -12.04 6.55 -5.11
CA ALA A 135 -12.63 7.37 -6.16
C ALA A 135 -13.92 6.73 -6.67
N TYR A 136 -14.80 7.54 -7.27
CA TYR A 136 -16.08 7.07 -7.79
C TYR A 136 -15.99 6.46 -9.19
N LYS A 137 -14.95 6.80 -9.95
CA LYS A 137 -14.79 6.36 -11.34
C LYS A 137 -13.54 5.53 -11.52
N ARG A 138 -13.62 4.52 -12.38
CA ARG A 138 -12.52 3.62 -12.74
C ARG A 138 -11.31 4.36 -13.30
N GLU A 139 -11.56 5.39 -14.11
CA GLU A 139 -10.53 6.18 -14.79
C GLU A 139 -9.60 6.89 -13.80
N ASN A 140 -10.11 7.24 -12.61
CA ASN A 140 -9.33 7.93 -11.58
C ASN A 140 -8.24 7.04 -10.94
N PHE A 141 -8.27 5.73 -11.20
CA PHE A 141 -7.26 4.77 -10.76
C PHE A 141 -6.23 4.45 -11.86
N LEU A 142 -6.35 5.06 -13.02
CA LEU A 142 -5.32 5.02 -14.05
C LEU A 142 -4.41 6.22 -13.86
N TYR A 143 -3.23 5.99 -13.29
CA TYR A 143 -2.28 7.07 -12.99
C TYR A 143 -1.33 7.31 -14.16
N PRO A 144 -1.55 8.39 -14.92
CA PRO A 144 -0.67 8.78 -16.01
C PRO A 144 0.65 9.36 -15.49
N ARG A 145 1.62 9.49 -16.36
CA ARG A 145 2.96 9.99 -16.06
C ARG A 145 2.96 11.32 -15.31
N ASN A 146 2.12 12.28 -15.72
CA ASN A 146 2.09 13.62 -15.12
C ASN A 146 1.66 13.54 -13.67
N LEU A 147 0.60 12.75 -13.37
CA LEU A 147 0.14 12.52 -12.02
C LEU A 147 1.21 11.83 -11.13
N LEU A 148 1.94 10.86 -11.71
CA LEU A 148 3.01 10.16 -11.01
C LEU A 148 4.23 11.06 -10.75
N LEU A 149 4.47 12.06 -11.58
CA LEU A 149 5.53 13.07 -11.42
C LEU A 149 5.13 14.21 -10.47
N GLY A 150 3.86 14.26 -10.04
CA GLY A 150 3.33 15.29 -9.17
C GLY A 150 2.97 16.60 -9.90
N ASP A 151 2.78 16.58 -11.21
CA ASP A 151 2.38 17.75 -12.02
C ASP A 151 0.86 17.99 -11.91
N ASP A 152 0.08 16.92 -11.74
CA ASP A 152 -1.37 16.97 -11.61
C ASP A 152 -1.79 16.55 -10.19
N GLU A 153 -2.79 17.20 -9.62
CA GLU A 153 -3.38 16.73 -8.37
C GLU A 153 -4.28 15.51 -8.62
N PRO A 154 -4.11 14.43 -7.85
CA PRO A 154 -4.99 13.29 -7.98
C PRO A 154 -6.42 13.66 -7.57
N VAL A 155 -7.39 13.30 -8.42
CA VAL A 155 -8.82 13.44 -8.12
C VAL A 155 -9.23 12.35 -7.12
N ASN A 156 -8.68 12.38 -5.92
CA ASN A 156 -9.03 11.44 -4.83
C ASN A 156 -9.85 12.18 -3.78
N ILE A 157 -11.05 11.65 -3.51
CA ILE A 157 -12.01 12.22 -2.56
C ILE A 157 -11.64 11.92 -1.10
N ALA A 158 -10.72 10.99 -0.87
CA ALA A 158 -10.29 10.57 0.45
C ALA A 158 -8.76 10.70 0.61
N GLU A 159 -8.24 11.91 0.53
CA GLU A 159 -6.90 12.15 1.05
C GLU A 159 -6.96 12.35 2.56
N GLY A 160 -6.89 11.24 3.28
CA GLY A 160 -6.42 11.27 4.65
C GLY A 160 -4.94 11.65 4.61
N LYS A 161 -4.62 12.93 4.66
CA LYS A 161 -3.26 13.40 4.90
C LYS A 161 -2.77 12.73 6.18
N ALA A 162 -1.79 11.83 6.05
CA ALA A 162 -1.04 11.40 7.22
C ALA A 162 -0.48 12.66 7.89
N PRO A 163 -0.61 12.83 9.22
CA PRO A 163 0.00 13.96 9.90
C PRO A 163 1.50 13.93 9.61
N ALA A 164 2.04 15.07 9.14
CA ALA A 164 3.47 15.27 9.03
C ALA A 164 4.07 15.17 10.43
N HIS A 165 4.95 14.20 10.66
CA HIS A 165 5.80 14.09 11.84
C HIS A 165 7.06 14.94 11.66
#